data_b791163a995099a949b40fc286166a63
#
_entry.id   b791163a995099a949b40fc286166a63
#
_cell.length_a   1.000
_cell.length_b   1.000
_cell.length_c   1.000
_cell.angle_alpha   90.00
_cell.angle_beta   90.00
_cell.angle_gamma   90.00
#
_symmetry.space_group_name_H-M   'P 1'
#
loop_
_entity.id
_entity.type
_entity.pdbx_description
1 polymer ?
#
loop_
_entity_poly.entity_id
_entity_poly.type
_entity_poly.pdbx_seq_one_letter_code
_entity_poly.pdbx_strand_id
1 'polypeptide(L)'
;VIAATGECQNYKETLTPTQYNRWTQSQSAKTPLLIVNLDEAKANEKTPIATKTKTWKYKAKNVRDFAWTASKKFAWDAMPHVNELGQKVMCMSLYGKEAYPIYNKYSTKVVDHTLKTYSKYSIPYPYPVAISVEAANGMEYPMISFNPGRAEDDGTYTEGSKRAAILVIIHEVGHTYFPMIINSDERQWTWMDEGLNTFLQYLTEQEWQRDYPSRRGPAHLIVDYMNGSNTHQVPIMTNSEQLVQFGNNAYGKPATALNILR
;
A
#
# COMPACT_ATOMS: atom_id res chain seq x y z
N VAL A 1 -0.99 -17.85 6.91
CA VAL A 1 -0.42 -16.60 7.43
C VAL A 1 -1.54 -15.63 7.71
N ILE A 2 -1.39 -14.83 8.76
CA ILE A 2 -2.29 -13.71 9.09
C ILE A 2 -1.43 -12.45 9.17
N ALA A 3 -1.95 -11.34 8.72
CA ALA A 3 -1.43 -10.00 8.97
C ALA A 3 -2.56 -9.07 9.40
N ALA A 4 -2.25 -8.03 10.16
CA ALA A 4 -3.25 -7.09 10.66
C ALA A 4 -2.62 -5.72 10.95
N THR A 5 -3.46 -4.72 11.17
CA THR A 5 -3.06 -3.45 11.75
C THR A 5 -2.25 -3.69 13.04
N GLY A 6 -1.01 -3.17 13.09
CA GLY A 6 -0.11 -3.29 14.24
C GLY A 6 0.87 -4.45 14.15
N GLU A 7 1.61 -4.64 15.24
CA GLU A 7 2.65 -5.65 15.36
C GLU A 7 2.09 -6.99 15.85
N CYS A 8 2.52 -8.08 15.23
CA CYS A 8 2.29 -9.41 15.77
C CYS A 8 3.15 -9.64 17.00
N GLN A 9 2.51 -10.02 18.09
CA GLN A 9 3.15 -10.22 19.40
C GLN A 9 3.68 -11.64 19.61
N ASN A 10 3.34 -12.58 18.73
CA ASN A 10 3.61 -14.01 18.98
C ASN A 10 4.01 -14.81 17.72
N TYR A 11 4.80 -14.23 16.82
CA TYR A 11 5.32 -14.95 15.66
C TYR A 11 6.04 -16.27 16.02
N LYS A 12 6.76 -16.31 17.15
CA LYS A 12 7.45 -17.52 17.61
C LYS A 12 6.50 -18.70 17.88
N GLU A 13 5.26 -18.41 18.29
CA GLU A 13 4.23 -19.42 18.57
C GLU A 13 3.46 -19.85 17.32
N THR A 14 3.34 -18.95 16.34
CA THR A 14 2.46 -19.13 15.18
C THR A 14 3.18 -19.59 13.93
N LEU A 15 4.43 -19.19 13.73
CA LEU A 15 5.27 -19.60 12.60
C LEU A 15 5.94 -20.97 12.85
N THR A 16 6.33 -21.62 11.76
CA THR A 16 7.26 -22.77 11.87
C THR A 16 8.65 -22.28 12.31
N PRO A 17 9.52 -23.14 12.86
CA PRO A 17 10.88 -22.74 13.23
C PRO A 17 11.65 -22.11 12.07
N THR A 18 11.51 -22.64 10.85
CA THR A 18 12.16 -22.12 9.64
C THR A 18 11.63 -20.72 9.27
N GLN A 19 10.32 -20.52 9.29
CA GLN A 19 9.70 -19.23 9.01
C GLN A 19 10.07 -18.19 10.09
N TYR A 20 10.10 -18.58 11.35
CA TYR A 20 10.51 -17.68 12.43
C TYR A 20 11.98 -17.28 12.31
N ASN A 21 12.86 -18.19 11.92
CA ASN A 21 14.27 -17.87 11.65
C ASN A 21 14.39 -16.86 10.48
N ARG A 22 13.68 -17.09 9.38
CA ARG A 22 13.64 -16.14 8.25
C ARG A 22 13.07 -14.78 8.65
N TRP A 23 12.02 -14.75 9.48
CA TRP A 23 11.49 -13.51 10.07
C TRP A 23 12.56 -12.77 10.87
N THR A 24 13.32 -13.47 11.71
CA THR A 24 14.40 -12.86 12.49
C THR A 24 15.50 -12.29 11.59
N GLN A 25 15.88 -13.01 10.54
CA GLN A 25 16.86 -12.55 9.55
C GLN A 25 16.36 -11.34 8.75
N SER A 26 15.07 -11.30 8.42
CA SER A 26 14.50 -10.20 7.65
C SER A 26 14.60 -8.86 8.34
N GLN A 27 14.68 -8.82 9.68
CA GLN A 27 14.77 -7.59 10.46
C GLN A 27 16.10 -6.81 10.30
N SER A 28 17.08 -7.40 9.62
CA SER A 28 18.35 -6.76 9.25
C SER A 28 18.71 -6.94 7.77
N ALA A 29 17.77 -7.42 6.97
CA ALA A 29 17.98 -7.65 5.55
C ALA A 29 18.07 -6.32 4.78
N LYS A 30 18.93 -6.26 3.77
CA LYS A 30 19.06 -5.09 2.87
C LYS A 30 18.07 -5.13 1.69
N THR A 31 17.44 -6.27 1.48
CA THR A 31 16.43 -6.50 0.42
C THR A 31 15.35 -7.40 0.98
N PRO A 32 14.13 -7.41 0.39
CA PRO A 32 13.06 -8.28 0.84
C PRO A 32 13.50 -9.74 0.96
N LEU A 33 13.25 -10.35 2.12
CA LEU A 33 13.56 -11.74 2.41
C LEU A 33 12.25 -12.53 2.55
N LEU A 34 12.12 -13.63 1.80
CA LEU A 34 10.95 -14.50 1.85
C LEU A 34 10.88 -15.25 3.19
N ILE A 35 9.85 -14.98 3.97
CA ILE A 35 9.51 -15.70 5.20
C ILE A 35 8.70 -16.94 4.87
N VAL A 36 7.71 -16.80 3.99
CA VAL A 36 6.98 -17.90 3.37
C VAL A 36 7.23 -17.84 1.86
N ASN A 37 7.91 -18.83 1.31
CA ASN A 37 8.21 -18.85 -0.11
C ASN A 37 7.04 -19.40 -0.94
N LEU A 38 7.15 -19.32 -2.28
CA LEU A 38 6.10 -19.71 -3.20
C LEU A 38 5.75 -21.20 -3.09
N ASP A 39 6.75 -22.08 -2.90
CA ASP A 39 6.53 -23.52 -2.82
C ASP A 39 5.79 -23.90 -1.54
N GLU A 40 6.15 -23.25 -0.42
CA GLU A 40 5.43 -23.38 0.85
C GLU A 40 3.98 -22.89 0.70
N ALA A 41 3.75 -21.75 0.04
CA ALA A 41 2.42 -21.22 -0.21
C ALA A 41 1.56 -22.17 -1.06
N LYS A 42 2.14 -22.71 -2.15
CA LYS A 42 1.49 -23.71 -3.01
C LYS A 42 1.20 -25.03 -2.27
N ALA A 43 2.12 -25.47 -1.42
CA ALA A 43 1.91 -26.68 -0.60
C ALA A 43 0.78 -26.45 0.42
N ASN A 44 0.79 -25.30 1.10
CA ASN A 44 -0.24 -24.92 2.06
C ASN A 44 -1.64 -24.80 1.42
N GLU A 45 -1.73 -24.31 0.18
CA GLU A 45 -2.99 -24.24 -0.56
C GLU A 45 -3.68 -25.62 -0.67
N LYS A 46 -2.90 -26.67 -0.87
CA LYS A 46 -3.37 -28.05 -1.05
C LYS A 46 -3.65 -28.77 0.27
N THR A 47 -3.20 -28.24 1.41
CA THR A 47 -3.41 -28.89 2.70
C THR A 47 -4.88 -28.86 3.11
N PRO A 48 -5.42 -29.91 3.74
CA PRO A 48 -6.75 -29.88 4.35
C PRO A 48 -6.85 -28.79 5.43
N ILE A 49 -8.08 -28.46 5.81
CA ILE A 49 -8.31 -27.57 6.95
C ILE A 49 -7.75 -28.25 8.20
N ALA A 50 -6.89 -27.53 8.93
CA ALA A 50 -6.31 -28.06 10.15
C ALA A 50 -7.36 -28.20 11.26
N THR A 51 -7.27 -29.25 12.03
CA THR A 51 -8.11 -29.46 13.23
C THR A 51 -7.64 -28.66 14.43
N LYS A 52 -6.36 -28.27 14.45
CA LYS A 52 -5.76 -27.42 15.50
C LYS A 52 -5.82 -25.96 15.10
N THR A 53 -6.28 -25.12 16.02
CA THR A 53 -6.28 -23.66 15.88
C THR A 53 -4.95 -23.06 16.33
N LYS A 54 -4.61 -21.87 15.77
CA LYS A 54 -3.52 -21.03 16.24
C LYS A 54 -4.09 -19.65 16.58
N THR A 55 -3.71 -19.10 17.70
CA THR A 55 -4.09 -17.74 18.10
C THR A 55 -2.99 -16.77 17.68
N TRP A 56 -3.32 -15.83 16.82
CA TRP A 56 -2.45 -14.71 16.43
C TRP A 56 -2.83 -13.49 17.26
N LYS A 57 -1.83 -12.82 17.83
CA LYS A 57 -2.02 -11.65 18.69
C LYS A 57 -1.40 -10.43 18.02
N TYR A 58 -2.21 -9.42 17.77
CA TYR A 58 -1.76 -8.14 17.20
C TYR A 58 -2.00 -7.01 18.19
N LYS A 59 -1.13 -5.99 18.16
CA LYS A 59 -1.24 -4.79 18.97
C LYS A 59 -0.94 -3.56 18.13
N ALA A 60 -1.86 -2.62 18.19
CA ALA A 60 -1.70 -1.28 17.59
C ALA A 60 -1.97 -0.20 18.62
N LYS A 61 -1.38 0.98 18.41
CA LYS A 61 -1.62 2.18 19.21
C LYS A 61 -1.91 3.34 18.27
N ASN A 62 -2.74 4.28 18.73
CA ASN A 62 -3.05 5.51 18.01
C ASN A 62 -3.57 5.26 16.58
N VAL A 63 -4.50 4.33 16.47
CA VAL A 63 -5.15 3.97 15.21
C VAL A 63 -6.63 4.29 15.28
N ARG A 64 -7.18 4.77 14.16
CA ARG A 64 -8.60 5.09 14.02
C ARG A 64 -9.44 3.87 13.60
N ASP A 65 -8.78 2.87 13.04
CA ASP A 65 -9.43 1.69 12.47
C ASP A 65 -8.52 0.46 12.59
N PHE A 66 -9.04 -0.72 12.27
CA PHE A 66 -8.31 -1.97 12.36
C PHE A 66 -8.76 -2.94 11.26
N ALA A 67 -7.82 -3.40 10.44
CA ALA A 67 -8.06 -4.41 9.43
C ALA A 67 -7.13 -5.62 9.62
N TRP A 68 -7.52 -6.73 9.01
CA TRP A 68 -6.71 -7.94 9.00
C TRP A 68 -6.95 -8.77 7.73
N THR A 69 -6.01 -9.62 7.43
CA THR A 69 -6.08 -10.59 6.34
C THR A 69 -5.62 -11.96 6.79
N ALA A 70 -6.18 -13.02 6.20
CA ALA A 70 -5.78 -14.39 6.47
C ALA A 70 -5.86 -15.23 5.20
N SER A 71 -4.76 -15.92 4.88
CA SER A 71 -4.77 -16.92 3.84
C SER A 71 -3.69 -17.99 4.09
N LYS A 72 -4.00 -19.22 3.73
CA LYS A 72 -3.00 -20.29 3.64
C LYS A 72 -2.20 -20.24 2.33
N LYS A 73 -2.65 -19.44 1.36
CA LYS A 73 -2.06 -19.28 0.03
C LYS A 73 -1.01 -18.19 -0.07
N PHE A 74 -0.80 -17.39 0.97
CA PHE A 74 0.13 -16.29 0.93
C PHE A 74 1.59 -16.74 0.93
N ALA A 75 2.34 -16.31 -0.08
CA ALA A 75 3.75 -16.01 0.07
C ALA A 75 3.89 -14.71 0.88
N TRP A 76 4.99 -14.55 1.58
CA TRP A 76 5.24 -13.41 2.46
C TRP A 76 6.72 -13.08 2.46
N ASP A 77 7.05 -11.82 2.17
CA ASP A 77 8.39 -11.29 2.34
C ASP A 77 8.41 -10.02 3.21
N ALA A 78 9.58 -9.68 3.74
CA ALA A 78 9.78 -8.51 4.58
C ALA A 78 11.20 -7.97 4.51
N MET A 79 11.34 -6.66 4.76
CA MET A 79 12.62 -5.97 5.01
C MET A 79 12.40 -4.79 5.96
N PRO A 80 13.45 -4.32 6.67
CA PRO A 80 13.31 -3.13 7.50
C PRO A 80 13.45 -1.86 6.66
N HIS A 81 12.66 -0.87 7.00
CA HIS A 81 12.90 0.54 6.74
C HIS A 81 13.41 1.19 8.03
N VAL A 82 14.38 2.08 7.95
CA VAL A 82 14.80 2.91 9.08
C VAL A 82 14.39 4.33 8.78
N ASN A 83 13.46 4.86 9.57
CA ASN A 83 12.96 6.21 9.37
C ASN A 83 13.97 7.27 9.83
N GLU A 84 13.67 8.56 9.60
CA GLU A 84 14.53 9.70 9.89
C GLU A 84 14.81 9.88 11.41
N LEU A 85 14.01 9.23 12.27
CA LEU A 85 14.18 9.19 13.72
C LEU A 85 15.01 7.99 14.19
N GLY A 86 15.55 7.17 13.27
CA GLY A 86 16.27 5.96 13.58
C GLY A 86 15.39 4.78 14.03
N GLN A 87 14.08 4.89 13.89
CA GLN A 87 13.14 3.84 14.26
C GLN A 87 13.01 2.82 13.12
N LYS A 88 12.97 1.54 13.48
CA LYS A 88 12.77 0.46 12.52
C LYS A 88 11.28 0.25 12.24
N VAL A 89 10.93 0.26 10.97
CA VAL A 89 9.60 -0.09 10.44
C VAL A 89 9.73 -1.35 9.60
N MET A 90 8.96 -2.38 9.88
CA MET A 90 8.98 -3.58 9.03
C MET A 90 8.05 -3.41 7.83
N CYS A 91 8.62 -3.26 6.64
CA CYS A 91 7.90 -3.30 5.38
C CYS A 91 7.64 -4.76 4.99
N MET A 92 6.40 -5.09 4.67
CA MET A 92 5.98 -6.46 4.39
C MET A 92 5.03 -6.52 3.20
N SER A 93 5.05 -7.64 2.47
CA SER A 93 4.06 -7.96 1.44
C SER A 93 3.55 -9.38 1.57
N LEU A 94 2.23 -9.54 1.46
CA LEU A 94 1.54 -10.83 1.45
C LEU A 94 0.74 -10.98 0.15
N TYR A 95 0.96 -12.06 -0.59
CA TYR A 95 0.40 -12.21 -1.92
C TYR A 95 0.25 -13.67 -2.34
N GLY A 96 -0.75 -13.95 -3.15
CA GLY A 96 -0.97 -15.25 -3.77
C GLY A 96 0.04 -15.56 -4.87
N LYS A 97 0.03 -16.81 -5.35
CA LYS A 97 0.88 -17.26 -6.46
C LYS A 97 0.61 -16.48 -7.75
N GLU A 98 -0.61 -16.03 -7.94
CA GLU A 98 -1.05 -15.26 -9.11
C GLU A 98 -0.41 -13.85 -9.17
N ALA A 99 -0.14 -13.25 -8.02
CA ALA A 99 0.54 -11.96 -7.92
C ALA A 99 2.06 -12.08 -7.74
N TYR A 100 2.56 -13.28 -7.45
CA TYR A 100 3.97 -13.53 -7.14
C TYR A 100 4.96 -12.90 -8.13
N PRO A 101 4.79 -12.98 -9.45
CA PRO A 101 5.76 -12.42 -10.40
C PRO A 101 5.98 -10.92 -10.25
N ILE A 102 4.96 -10.16 -9.86
CA ILE A 102 5.02 -8.71 -9.67
C ILE A 102 5.39 -8.39 -8.21
N TYR A 103 4.68 -8.97 -7.24
CA TYR A 103 4.81 -8.61 -5.82
C TYR A 103 6.17 -8.98 -5.24
N ASN A 104 6.67 -10.19 -5.50
CA ASN A 104 7.98 -10.62 -5.01
C ASN A 104 9.13 -9.71 -5.51
N LYS A 105 8.97 -9.14 -6.69
CA LYS A 105 9.99 -8.31 -7.31
C LYS A 105 9.92 -6.84 -6.87
N TYR A 106 8.71 -6.32 -6.62
CA TYR A 106 8.49 -4.89 -6.47
C TYR A 106 7.82 -4.49 -5.15
N SER A 107 6.79 -5.21 -4.67
CA SER A 107 5.85 -4.70 -3.67
C SER A 107 6.52 -4.17 -2.40
N THR A 108 7.29 -4.97 -1.69
CA THR A 108 7.93 -4.54 -0.42
C THR A 108 8.94 -3.40 -0.63
N LYS A 109 9.60 -3.36 -1.79
CA LYS A 109 10.49 -2.23 -2.15
C LYS A 109 9.69 -0.95 -2.41
N VAL A 110 8.51 -1.07 -3.01
CA VAL A 110 7.61 0.07 -3.22
C VAL A 110 7.07 0.57 -1.88
N VAL A 111 6.73 -0.33 -0.95
CA VAL A 111 6.36 0.06 0.43
C VAL A 111 7.49 0.88 1.08
N ASP A 112 8.72 0.37 1.09
CA ASP A 112 9.89 1.07 1.64
C ASP A 112 10.11 2.45 0.98
N HIS A 113 10.04 2.50 -0.36
CA HIS A 113 10.18 3.73 -1.12
C HIS A 113 9.08 4.75 -0.80
N THR A 114 7.84 4.28 -0.65
CA THR A 114 6.70 5.15 -0.29
C THR A 114 6.90 5.77 1.07
N LEU A 115 7.30 4.98 2.09
CA LEU A 115 7.59 5.52 3.42
C LEU A 115 8.68 6.59 3.36
N LYS A 116 9.76 6.33 2.63
CA LYS A 116 10.87 7.27 2.47
C LYS A 116 10.42 8.59 1.82
N THR A 117 9.65 8.52 0.74
CA THR A 117 9.24 9.71 -0.01
C THR A 117 8.17 10.50 0.74
N TYR A 118 7.16 9.83 1.28
CA TYR A 118 6.13 10.51 2.07
C TYR A 118 6.71 11.16 3.33
N SER A 119 7.63 10.49 4.03
CA SER A 119 8.32 11.10 5.18
C SER A 119 9.11 12.35 4.81
N LYS A 120 9.74 12.36 3.63
CA LYS A 120 10.47 13.53 3.11
C LYS A 120 9.57 14.75 2.91
N TYR A 121 8.32 14.55 2.50
CA TYR A 121 7.38 15.62 2.17
C TYR A 121 6.37 15.92 3.29
N SER A 122 6.29 15.10 4.34
CA SER A 122 5.36 15.30 5.44
C SER A 122 5.99 15.07 6.81
N ILE A 123 5.80 13.91 7.41
CA ILE A 123 6.31 13.54 8.74
C ILE A 123 6.97 12.17 8.71
N PRO A 124 7.92 11.86 9.60
CA PRO A 124 8.44 10.52 9.76
C PRO A 124 7.33 9.50 10.05
N TYR A 125 7.39 8.33 9.41
CA TYR A 125 6.39 7.29 9.62
C TYR A 125 6.43 6.78 11.06
N PRO A 126 5.36 6.92 11.87
CA PRO A 126 5.42 6.67 13.31
C PRO A 126 5.09 5.23 13.71
N TYR A 127 4.62 4.41 12.79
CA TYR A 127 4.16 3.06 13.09
C TYR A 127 5.27 2.01 12.90
N PRO A 128 5.17 0.86 13.59
CA PRO A 128 6.22 -0.17 13.56
C PRO A 128 6.21 -1.05 12.31
N VAL A 129 5.12 -1.05 11.54
CA VAL A 129 4.96 -1.89 10.35
C VAL A 129 4.25 -1.14 9.23
N ALA A 130 4.51 -1.54 7.97
CA ALA A 130 3.76 -1.13 6.79
C ALA A 130 3.58 -2.35 5.89
N ILE A 131 2.34 -2.71 5.60
CA ILE A 131 1.98 -4.00 5.02
C ILE A 131 1.18 -3.79 3.73
N SER A 132 1.64 -4.35 2.62
CA SER A 132 0.92 -4.44 1.35
C SER A 132 0.36 -5.85 1.17
N VAL A 133 -0.94 -5.98 0.97
CA VAL A 133 -1.61 -7.26 0.76
C VAL A 133 -2.21 -7.31 -0.64
N GLU A 134 -1.93 -8.36 -1.38
CA GLU A 134 -2.60 -8.58 -2.68
C GLU A 134 -4.09 -8.87 -2.47
N ALA A 135 -4.92 -8.10 -3.17
CA ALA A 135 -6.37 -8.19 -3.15
C ALA A 135 -6.99 -7.73 -4.49
N ALA A 136 -8.31 -7.72 -4.58
CA ALA A 136 -9.01 -7.37 -5.83
C ALA A 136 -9.01 -5.87 -6.14
N ASN A 137 -9.05 -5.02 -5.11
CA ASN A 137 -9.15 -3.56 -5.24
C ASN A 137 -8.14 -2.88 -4.31
N GLY A 138 -7.86 -1.59 -4.56
CA GLY A 138 -7.18 -0.71 -3.63
C GLY A 138 -8.06 -0.44 -2.40
N MET A 139 -7.48 -0.50 -1.21
CA MET A 139 -8.12 -0.14 0.04
C MET A 139 -7.10 0.07 1.14
N GLU A 140 -7.24 1.16 1.84
CA GLU A 140 -6.35 1.59 2.91
C GLU A 140 -6.91 1.29 4.30
N TYR A 141 -6.00 0.96 5.22
CA TYR A 141 -6.19 0.91 6.66
C TYR A 141 -4.89 1.28 7.38
N PRO A 142 -4.94 1.63 8.66
CA PRO A 142 -3.71 1.92 9.39
C PRO A 142 -2.71 0.76 9.31
N MET A 143 -1.52 1.01 8.78
CA MET A 143 -0.40 0.06 8.67
C MET A 143 -0.60 -1.12 7.70
N ILE A 144 -1.79 -1.34 7.15
CA ILE A 144 -2.07 -2.43 6.21
C ILE A 144 -2.95 -1.91 5.07
N SER A 145 -2.52 -2.15 3.85
CA SER A 145 -3.25 -1.78 2.64
C SER A 145 -3.47 -2.98 1.74
N PHE A 146 -4.53 -2.93 0.96
CA PHE A 146 -4.92 -3.96 0.01
C PHE A 146 -4.74 -3.43 -1.41
N ASN A 147 -4.13 -4.22 -2.31
CA ASN A 147 -3.70 -3.72 -3.62
C ASN A 147 -3.88 -4.78 -4.69
N PRO A 148 -4.41 -4.45 -5.88
CA PRO A 148 -4.43 -5.36 -7.02
C PRO A 148 -3.02 -5.49 -7.63
N GLY A 149 -2.80 -6.53 -8.45
CA GLY A 149 -1.54 -6.67 -9.17
C GLY A 149 -1.18 -8.09 -9.53
N ARG A 150 -2.12 -8.82 -10.14
CA ARG A 150 -1.88 -10.17 -10.64
C ARG A 150 -1.15 -10.14 -11.98
N ALA A 151 -0.34 -11.15 -12.22
CA ALA A 151 0.22 -11.49 -13.50
C ALA A 151 -0.80 -12.26 -14.37
N GLU A 152 -0.46 -12.51 -15.63
CA GLU A 152 -1.19 -13.42 -16.50
C GLU A 152 -1.02 -14.88 -16.00
N ASP A 153 -1.88 -15.78 -16.46
CA ASP A 153 -1.89 -17.18 -16.01
C ASP A 153 -0.55 -17.91 -16.26
N ASP A 154 0.20 -17.49 -17.27
CA ASP A 154 1.54 -18.01 -17.59
C ASP A 154 2.66 -17.38 -16.74
N GLY A 155 2.32 -16.45 -15.85
CA GLY A 155 3.25 -15.74 -14.98
C GLY A 155 3.92 -14.52 -15.64
N THR A 156 3.58 -14.18 -16.88
CA THR A 156 4.05 -12.96 -17.54
C THR A 156 3.26 -11.73 -17.08
N TYR A 157 3.83 -10.56 -17.28
CA TYR A 157 3.14 -9.29 -17.03
C TYR A 157 3.69 -8.19 -17.96
N THR A 158 2.85 -7.25 -18.32
CA THR A 158 3.23 -6.09 -19.11
C THR A 158 3.85 -4.98 -18.26
N GLU A 159 4.56 -4.05 -18.88
CA GLU A 159 4.98 -2.81 -18.21
C GLU A 159 3.77 -2.03 -17.65
N GLY A 160 2.62 -2.09 -18.35
CA GLY A 160 1.37 -1.51 -17.87
C GLY A 160 0.87 -2.14 -16.58
N SER A 161 0.82 -3.48 -16.51
CA SER A 161 0.40 -4.22 -15.31
C SER A 161 1.34 -3.97 -14.13
N LYS A 162 2.66 -3.96 -14.38
CA LYS A 162 3.67 -3.62 -13.37
C LYS A 162 3.45 -2.22 -12.82
N ARG A 163 3.32 -1.23 -13.70
CA ARG A 163 3.10 0.17 -13.29
C ARG A 163 1.79 0.35 -12.55
N ALA A 164 0.72 -0.31 -12.98
CA ALA A 164 -0.56 -0.29 -12.28
C ALA A 164 -0.45 -0.83 -10.85
N ALA A 165 0.27 -1.93 -10.63
CA ALA A 165 0.50 -2.46 -9.29
C ALA A 165 1.34 -1.48 -8.43
N ILE A 166 2.42 -0.92 -8.98
CA ILE A 166 3.29 0.03 -8.26
C ILE A 166 2.52 1.27 -7.84
N LEU A 167 1.75 1.89 -8.76
CA LEU A 167 1.01 3.11 -8.45
C LEU A 167 -0.04 2.91 -7.35
N VAL A 168 -0.75 1.76 -7.37
CA VAL A 168 -1.76 1.48 -6.33
C VAL A 168 -1.08 1.20 -4.99
N ILE A 169 0.03 0.44 -4.95
CA ILE A 169 0.77 0.22 -3.69
C ILE A 169 1.26 1.55 -3.11
N ILE A 170 1.78 2.48 -3.94
CA ILE A 170 2.18 3.82 -3.48
C ILE A 170 0.96 4.56 -2.90
N HIS A 171 -0.17 4.52 -3.59
CA HIS A 171 -1.39 5.20 -3.19
C HIS A 171 -1.93 4.68 -1.85
N GLU A 172 -2.17 3.38 -1.75
CA GLU A 172 -2.77 2.79 -0.57
C GLU A 172 -1.85 2.81 0.67
N VAL A 173 -0.54 2.64 0.48
CA VAL A 173 0.43 2.81 1.58
C VAL A 173 0.51 4.28 1.99
N GLY A 174 0.40 5.20 1.03
CA GLY A 174 0.38 6.65 1.26
C GLY A 174 -0.77 7.10 2.16
N HIS A 175 -1.93 6.48 2.04
CA HIS A 175 -3.08 6.73 2.91
C HIS A 175 -2.81 6.46 4.39
N THR A 176 -1.76 5.74 4.75
CA THR A 176 -1.36 5.65 6.17
C THR A 176 -0.97 7.01 6.72
N TYR A 177 -0.48 7.94 5.89
CA TYR A 177 -0.22 9.32 6.29
C TYR A 177 -1.49 10.17 6.27
N PHE A 178 -2.30 10.06 5.21
CA PHE A 178 -3.53 10.81 4.95
C PHE A 178 -4.63 9.82 4.48
N PRO A 179 -5.65 9.47 5.27
CA PRO A 179 -6.10 10.14 6.50
C PRO A 179 -5.74 9.38 7.80
N MET A 180 -4.92 8.31 7.79
CA MET A 180 -4.79 7.44 8.97
C MET A 180 -4.01 8.09 10.11
N ILE A 181 -2.94 8.85 9.83
CA ILE A 181 -2.16 9.60 10.82
C ILE A 181 -2.70 11.02 10.95
N ILE A 182 -2.74 11.75 9.83
CA ILE A 182 -3.32 13.10 9.76
C ILE A 182 -4.79 12.94 9.40
N ASN A 183 -5.61 12.83 10.43
CA ASN A 183 -7.01 12.47 10.32
C ASN A 183 -7.86 13.54 9.61
N SER A 184 -8.73 13.11 8.71
CA SER A 184 -9.76 13.92 8.08
C SER A 184 -11.10 13.18 8.09
N ASP A 185 -12.21 13.91 8.00
CA ASP A 185 -13.52 13.34 7.73
C ASP A 185 -13.61 13.02 6.23
N GLU A 186 -13.04 11.90 5.84
CA GLU A 186 -12.91 11.46 4.45
C GLU A 186 -14.26 11.23 3.77
N ARG A 187 -15.26 10.83 4.52
CA ARG A 187 -16.61 10.64 3.99
C ARG A 187 -17.22 11.95 3.50
N GLN A 188 -16.97 13.05 4.20
CA GLN A 188 -17.50 14.36 3.81
C GLN A 188 -16.55 15.15 2.89
N TRP A 189 -15.24 14.99 3.10
CA TRP A 189 -14.21 15.82 2.47
C TRP A 189 -13.13 14.97 1.81
N THR A 190 -13.55 14.18 0.83
CA THR A 190 -12.70 13.19 0.15
C THR A 190 -11.46 13.79 -0.53
N TRP A 191 -11.46 15.10 -0.85
CA TRP A 191 -10.27 15.76 -1.40
C TRP A 191 -9.08 15.80 -0.42
N MET A 192 -9.36 15.80 0.89
CA MET A 192 -8.31 15.75 1.94
C MET A 192 -7.71 14.36 2.07
N ASP A 193 -8.46 13.34 1.75
CA ASP A 193 -8.06 11.96 1.68
C ASP A 193 -7.36 11.69 0.33
N GLU A 194 -8.12 11.64 -0.73
CA GLU A 194 -7.67 11.21 -2.05
C GLU A 194 -6.79 12.25 -2.76
N GLY A 195 -7.11 13.52 -2.62
CA GLY A 195 -6.42 14.58 -3.34
C GLY A 195 -5.01 14.86 -2.83
N LEU A 196 -4.83 14.96 -1.52
CA LEU A 196 -3.52 15.10 -0.90
C LEU A 196 -2.65 13.86 -1.16
N ASN A 197 -3.24 12.69 -0.99
CA ASN A 197 -2.56 11.42 -1.23
C ASN A 197 -2.15 11.26 -2.71
N THR A 198 -3.02 11.60 -3.67
CA THR A 198 -2.69 11.55 -5.10
C THR A 198 -1.55 12.52 -5.47
N PHE A 199 -1.47 13.69 -4.84
CA PHE A 199 -0.35 14.60 -5.05
C PHE A 199 0.98 13.98 -4.58
N LEU A 200 1.02 13.42 -3.38
CA LEU A 200 2.23 12.75 -2.87
C LEU A 200 2.56 11.46 -3.63
N GLN A 201 1.53 10.72 -4.07
CA GLN A 201 1.71 9.59 -4.98
C GLN A 201 2.46 10.01 -6.24
N TYR A 202 2.03 11.10 -6.90
CA TYR A 202 2.71 11.62 -8.08
C TYR A 202 4.20 11.91 -7.81
N LEU A 203 4.53 12.57 -6.71
CA LEU A 203 5.92 12.84 -6.35
C LEU A 203 6.71 11.54 -6.11
N THR A 204 6.09 10.57 -5.46
CA THR A 204 6.68 9.27 -5.15
C THR A 204 6.94 8.45 -6.42
N GLU A 205 6.02 8.48 -7.37
CA GLU A 205 6.17 7.85 -8.69
C GLU A 205 7.36 8.43 -9.45
N GLN A 206 7.52 9.76 -9.45
CA GLN A 206 8.64 10.45 -10.12
C GLN A 206 10.00 10.17 -9.44
N GLU A 207 10.02 9.94 -8.13
CA GLU A 207 11.22 9.52 -7.40
C GLU A 207 11.50 8.02 -7.55
N TRP A 208 10.48 7.19 -7.78
CA TRP A 208 10.64 5.77 -8.08
C TRP A 208 11.32 5.52 -9.42
N GLN A 209 10.87 6.24 -10.42
CA GLN A 209 11.43 6.18 -11.78
C GLN A 209 11.28 7.55 -12.43
N ARG A 210 12.38 8.11 -12.92
CA ARG A 210 12.35 9.34 -13.71
C ARG A 210 11.39 9.21 -14.88
N ASP A 211 10.59 10.25 -15.12
CA ASP A 211 9.58 10.30 -16.17
C ASP A 211 8.55 9.15 -16.08
N TYR A 212 8.22 8.74 -14.83
CA TYR A 212 7.16 7.76 -14.62
C TYR A 212 5.86 8.27 -15.25
N PRO A 213 5.16 7.42 -16.04
CA PRO A 213 3.94 7.85 -16.74
C PRO A 213 2.75 7.93 -15.79
N SER A 214 2.80 8.91 -14.89
CA SER A 214 1.76 9.17 -13.88
C SER A 214 0.43 9.49 -14.56
N ARG A 215 -0.66 9.04 -13.96
CA ARG A 215 -2.02 9.26 -14.47
C ARG A 215 -2.64 10.56 -13.97
N ARG A 216 -2.11 11.16 -12.91
CA ARG A 216 -2.60 12.37 -12.24
C ARG A 216 -1.43 13.21 -11.75
N GLY A 217 -1.66 14.48 -11.45
CA GLY A 217 -0.66 15.42 -10.96
C GLY A 217 -0.25 16.47 -11.98
N PRO A 218 0.34 16.13 -13.14
CA PRO A 218 0.67 17.10 -14.18
C PRO A 218 -0.55 17.80 -14.76
N ALA A 219 -0.44 19.12 -15.01
CA ALA A 219 -1.56 19.95 -15.48
C ALA A 219 -2.14 19.48 -16.82
N HIS A 220 -1.30 19.00 -17.75
CA HIS A 220 -1.76 18.52 -19.05
C HIS A 220 -2.72 17.33 -18.98
N LEU A 221 -2.68 16.53 -17.89
CA LEU A 221 -3.54 15.37 -17.73
C LEU A 221 -4.97 15.70 -17.31
N ILE A 222 -5.26 16.94 -16.91
CA ILE A 222 -6.61 17.37 -16.48
C ILE A 222 -7.25 18.37 -17.46
N VAL A 223 -6.56 18.72 -18.55
CA VAL A 223 -7.02 19.73 -19.52
C VAL A 223 -8.39 19.39 -20.10
N ASP A 224 -8.60 18.16 -20.53
CA ASP A 224 -9.89 17.74 -21.12
C ASP A 224 -11.06 17.90 -20.14
N TYR A 225 -10.83 17.55 -18.86
CA TYR A 225 -11.81 17.79 -17.81
C TYR A 225 -12.06 19.29 -17.58
N MET A 226 -11.01 20.12 -17.54
CA MET A 226 -11.12 21.57 -17.30
C MET A 226 -11.74 22.32 -18.48
N ASN A 227 -11.61 21.80 -19.70
CA ASN A 227 -12.26 22.34 -20.91
C ASN A 227 -13.69 21.77 -21.12
N GLY A 228 -14.12 20.85 -20.29
CA GLY A 228 -15.45 20.23 -20.37
C GLY A 228 -16.57 21.11 -19.84
N SER A 229 -17.75 20.51 -19.69
CA SER A 229 -18.93 21.23 -19.18
C SER A 229 -18.73 21.73 -17.75
N ASN A 230 -19.05 23.00 -17.53
CA ASN A 230 -19.03 23.61 -16.18
C ASN A 230 -19.95 22.90 -15.17
N THR A 231 -20.95 22.16 -15.64
CA THR A 231 -21.84 21.36 -14.76
C THR A 231 -21.13 20.20 -14.09
N HIS A 232 -19.97 19.77 -14.59
CA HIS A 232 -19.18 18.70 -14.02
C HIS A 232 -18.01 19.20 -13.15
N GLN A 233 -17.74 20.50 -13.20
CA GLN A 233 -16.65 21.12 -12.45
C GLN A 233 -17.19 21.70 -11.14
N VAL A 234 -16.75 21.13 -10.04
CA VAL A 234 -17.11 21.61 -8.70
C VAL A 234 -15.86 22.12 -7.99
N PRO A 235 -15.97 23.04 -7.01
CA PRO A 235 -14.86 23.43 -6.17
C PRO A 235 -14.20 22.21 -5.49
N ILE A 236 -12.88 22.26 -5.26
CA ILE A 236 -12.13 21.16 -4.62
C ILE A 236 -12.74 20.78 -3.27
N MET A 237 -13.13 21.78 -2.45
CA MET A 237 -13.70 21.56 -1.12
C MET A 237 -15.22 21.31 -1.14
N THR A 238 -15.74 20.76 -2.23
CA THR A 238 -17.14 20.33 -2.29
C THR A 238 -17.34 19.07 -1.46
N ASN A 239 -18.47 19.00 -0.74
CA ASN A 239 -18.85 17.82 0.02
C ASN A 239 -18.96 16.58 -0.88
N SER A 240 -18.48 15.45 -0.43
CA SER A 240 -18.37 14.20 -1.22
C SER A 240 -19.71 13.74 -1.81
N GLU A 241 -20.83 13.98 -1.13
CA GLU A 241 -22.16 13.61 -1.61
C GLU A 241 -22.63 14.47 -2.80
N GLN A 242 -21.99 15.60 -3.05
CA GLN A 242 -22.28 16.51 -4.15
C GLN A 242 -21.26 16.42 -5.29
N LEU A 243 -20.25 15.55 -5.18
CA LEU A 243 -19.24 15.39 -6.20
C LEU A 243 -19.81 14.65 -7.42
N VAL A 244 -19.60 15.25 -8.59
CA VAL A 244 -19.76 14.62 -9.89
C VAL A 244 -18.38 14.33 -10.47
N GLN A 245 -18.24 13.35 -11.38
CA GLN A 245 -16.93 12.92 -11.91
C GLN A 245 -15.90 12.73 -10.80
N PHE A 246 -16.20 11.85 -9.88
CA PHE A 246 -15.46 11.63 -8.62
C PHE A 246 -13.95 11.51 -8.83
N GLY A 247 -13.49 10.72 -9.83
CA GLY A 247 -12.08 10.55 -10.13
C GLY A 247 -11.33 11.86 -10.48
N ASN A 248 -11.99 12.82 -11.13
CA ASN A 248 -11.40 14.10 -11.41
C ASN A 248 -11.48 15.06 -10.21
N ASN A 249 -12.64 15.16 -9.58
CA ASN A 249 -12.88 16.15 -8.51
C ASN A 249 -12.25 15.75 -7.17
N ALA A 250 -12.21 14.46 -6.83
CA ALA A 250 -11.60 13.99 -5.58
C ALA A 250 -10.08 13.80 -5.70
N TYR A 251 -9.59 13.29 -6.81
CA TYR A 251 -8.19 12.90 -7.02
C TYR A 251 -7.41 13.90 -7.91
N GLY A 252 -7.79 13.99 -9.19
CA GLY A 252 -6.99 14.67 -10.22
C GLY A 252 -6.89 16.16 -10.01
N LYS A 253 -8.00 16.84 -9.82
CA LYS A 253 -8.08 18.30 -9.69
C LYS A 253 -7.31 18.82 -8.46
N PRO A 254 -7.51 18.28 -7.23
CA PRO A 254 -6.73 18.72 -6.07
C PRO A 254 -5.24 18.37 -6.20
N ALA A 255 -4.89 17.20 -6.72
CA ALA A 255 -3.49 16.84 -6.94
C ALA A 255 -2.79 17.77 -7.95
N THR A 256 -3.48 18.13 -9.04
CA THR A 256 -2.96 19.09 -10.02
C THR A 256 -2.81 20.49 -9.42
N ALA A 257 -3.79 20.95 -8.65
CA ALA A 257 -3.71 22.25 -7.99
C ALA A 257 -2.49 22.33 -7.05
N LEU A 258 -2.29 21.31 -6.23
CA LEU A 258 -1.12 21.24 -5.36
C LEU A 258 0.21 21.17 -6.11
N ASN A 259 0.24 20.46 -7.25
CA ASN A 259 1.43 20.39 -8.08
C ASN A 259 1.78 21.73 -8.78
N ILE A 260 0.77 22.54 -9.10
CA ILE A 260 0.98 23.89 -9.65
C ILE A 260 1.49 24.86 -8.57
N LEU A 261 1.02 24.69 -7.33
CA LEU A 261 1.43 25.53 -6.19
C LEU A 261 2.84 25.25 -5.68
N ARG A 262 3.38 24.07 -5.97
CA ARG A 262 4.73 23.66 -5.58
C ARG A 262 5.81 24.38 -6.38
#